data_a6d8a7d3a8214a299f6cbd6fca41e870
#
_entry.id   a6d8a7d3a8214a299f6cbd6fca41e870
#
_cell.length_a   1.000
_cell.length_b   1.000
_cell.length_c   1.000
_cell.angle_alpha   90.00
_cell.angle_beta   90.00
_cell.angle_gamma   90.00
#
_symmetry.space_group_name_H-M   'P 1'
#
loop_
_entity.id
_entity.type
_entity.pdbx_description
1 polymer ?
#
loop_
_entity_poly.entity_id
_entity_poly.type
_entity_poly.pdbx_seq_one_letter_code
_entity_poly.pdbx_strand_id
1 'polypeptide(L)'
;MAQLRTLLPQCMQHDALHIERKMRQKRRLHTNQLQRLVKRARASSDLLEKRRAHVPEPHYPPSLPIADRRAEILQAIRDNPVVIIAGETGSGKTTQLPKMCLEAGCGLRGKIAVTQPRRVAALSIARRIAEELELEYGRHIGCKIRFRDQTSPETFIKAVSYTHLTLPTRS
;
A
#
# COMPACT_ATOMS: atom_id res chain seq x y z
N MET A 1 -2.87 -10.17 26.88
CA MET A 1 -2.40 -8.80 26.57
C MET A 1 -0.98 -8.81 26.03
N ALA A 2 0.00 -9.48 26.70
CA ALA A 2 1.37 -9.59 26.21
C ALA A 2 1.45 -10.15 24.78
N GLN A 3 0.80 -11.27 24.51
CA GLN A 3 0.76 -11.91 23.18
C GLN A 3 0.27 -10.96 22.06
N LEU A 4 -0.73 -10.11 22.31
CA LEU A 4 -1.18 -9.14 21.32
C LEU A 4 -0.11 -8.09 21.02
N ARG A 5 0.59 -7.59 22.04
CA ARG A 5 1.66 -6.60 21.84
C ARG A 5 2.80 -7.15 20.98
N THR A 6 3.15 -8.43 21.15
CA THR A 6 4.18 -9.10 20.35
C THR A 6 3.75 -9.28 18.89
N LEU A 7 2.45 -9.51 18.62
CA LEU A 7 1.93 -9.69 17.26
C LEU A 7 1.72 -8.38 16.49
N LEU A 8 1.49 -7.24 17.17
CA LEU A 8 1.17 -5.97 16.51
C LEU A 8 2.19 -5.53 15.44
N PRO A 9 3.51 -5.63 15.66
CA PRO A 9 4.50 -5.28 14.63
C PRO A 9 4.43 -6.18 13.39
N GLN A 10 3.90 -7.40 13.55
CA GLN A 10 3.76 -8.41 12.50
C GLN A 10 2.39 -8.38 11.82
N CYS A 11 1.52 -7.42 12.15
CA CYS A 11 0.20 -7.27 11.54
C CYS A 11 0.21 -6.25 10.40
N MET A 12 -0.78 -6.35 9.52
CA MET A 12 -1.13 -5.26 8.62
C MET A 12 -1.42 -3.99 9.43
N GLN A 13 -1.02 -2.83 8.93
CA GLN A 13 -1.08 -1.55 9.65
C GLN A 13 -2.50 -1.21 10.15
N HIS A 14 -3.51 -1.41 9.30
CA HIS A 14 -4.91 -1.17 9.65
C HIS A 14 -5.38 -2.05 10.82
N ASP A 15 -4.96 -3.33 10.85
CA ASP A 15 -5.34 -4.25 11.94
C ASP A 15 -4.61 -3.91 13.23
N ALA A 16 -3.32 -3.59 13.14
CA ALA A 16 -2.53 -3.13 14.28
C ALA A 16 -3.19 -1.90 14.93
N LEU A 17 -3.50 -0.87 14.15
CA LEU A 17 -4.17 0.35 14.63
C LEU A 17 -5.55 0.05 15.24
N HIS A 18 -6.33 -0.84 14.62
CA HIS A 18 -7.63 -1.24 15.14
C HIS A 18 -7.50 -1.95 16.51
N ILE A 19 -6.56 -2.89 16.62
CA ILE A 19 -6.32 -3.65 17.85
C ILE A 19 -5.82 -2.69 18.95
N GLU A 20 -4.85 -1.82 18.65
CA GLU A 20 -4.35 -0.82 19.60
C GLU A 20 -5.47 0.09 20.11
N ARG A 21 -6.32 0.60 19.21
CA ARG A 21 -7.47 1.44 19.59
C ARG A 21 -8.40 0.70 20.55
N LYS A 22 -8.69 -0.58 20.28
CA LYS A 22 -9.54 -1.41 21.17
C LYS A 22 -8.88 -1.67 22.51
N MET A 23 -7.57 -1.88 22.53
CA MET A 23 -6.80 -2.06 23.77
C MET A 23 -6.78 -0.78 24.63
N ARG A 24 -6.72 0.42 24.02
CA ARG A 24 -6.74 1.72 24.71
C ARG A 24 -8.13 2.08 25.26
N GLN A 25 -9.20 1.75 24.51
CA GLN A 25 -10.57 2.13 24.85
C GLN A 25 -11.16 1.39 26.06
N LYS A 26 -10.62 0.21 26.44
CA LYS A 26 -11.17 -0.59 27.51
C LYS A 26 -10.10 -0.93 28.55
N ARG A 27 -10.35 -0.54 29.82
CA ARG A 27 -9.51 -0.91 30.96
C ARG A 27 -9.42 -2.43 31.19
N ARG A 28 -10.47 -3.20 30.85
CA ARG A 28 -10.48 -4.67 30.84
C ARG A 28 -11.24 -5.16 29.61
N LEU A 29 -10.58 -5.97 28.79
CA LEU A 29 -11.22 -6.71 27.70
C LEU A 29 -11.76 -8.03 28.27
N HIS A 30 -13.04 -8.35 27.96
CA HIS A 30 -13.59 -9.65 28.26
C HIS A 30 -12.87 -10.76 27.46
N THR A 31 -12.79 -11.96 27.99
CA THR A 31 -12.08 -13.11 27.40
C THR A 31 -12.46 -13.33 25.94
N ASN A 32 -13.75 -13.29 25.59
CA ASN A 32 -14.22 -13.45 24.22
C ASN A 32 -13.75 -12.32 23.28
N GLN A 33 -13.63 -11.10 23.79
CA GLN A 33 -13.11 -9.95 22.99
C GLN A 33 -11.61 -10.12 22.75
N LEU A 34 -10.87 -10.53 23.76
CA LEU A 34 -9.43 -10.80 23.66
C LEU A 34 -9.16 -11.91 22.64
N GLN A 35 -9.91 -13.01 22.68
CA GLN A 35 -9.77 -14.10 21.72
C GLN A 35 -10.03 -13.64 20.28
N ARG A 36 -11.06 -12.81 20.04
CA ARG A 36 -11.33 -12.24 18.71
C ARG A 36 -10.19 -11.37 18.21
N LEU A 37 -9.60 -10.53 19.08
CA LEU A 37 -8.46 -9.70 18.71
C LEU A 37 -7.22 -10.54 18.41
N VAL A 38 -6.95 -11.58 19.18
CA VAL A 38 -5.83 -12.52 18.92
C VAL A 38 -6.04 -13.25 17.58
N LYS A 39 -7.25 -13.76 17.31
CA LYS A 39 -7.57 -14.39 16.02
C LYS A 39 -7.34 -13.43 14.85
N ARG A 40 -7.78 -12.16 14.99
CA ARG A 40 -7.56 -11.12 13.98
C ARG A 40 -6.08 -10.83 13.80
N ALA A 41 -5.31 -10.71 14.88
CA ALA A 41 -3.87 -10.45 14.82
C ALA A 41 -3.12 -11.57 14.09
N ARG A 42 -3.45 -12.84 14.38
CA ARG A 42 -2.85 -13.99 13.69
C ARG A 42 -3.16 -13.99 12.20
N ALA A 43 -4.44 -13.87 11.82
CA ALA A 43 -4.83 -13.79 10.39
C ALA A 43 -4.15 -12.63 9.66
N SER A 44 -3.96 -11.52 10.36
CA SER A 44 -3.26 -10.34 9.81
C SER A 44 -1.75 -10.59 9.67
N SER A 45 -1.13 -11.32 10.58
CA SER A 45 0.26 -11.75 10.49
C SER A 45 0.47 -12.73 9.33
N ASP A 46 -0.40 -13.73 9.20
CA ASP A 46 -0.35 -14.70 8.10
C ASP A 46 -0.47 -14.00 6.73
N LEU A 47 -1.35 -12.98 6.64
CA LEU A 47 -1.48 -12.17 5.44
C LEU A 47 -0.19 -11.38 5.15
N LEU A 48 0.43 -10.79 6.19
CA LEU A 48 1.68 -10.06 6.01
C LEU A 48 2.81 -10.97 5.53
N GLU A 49 2.92 -12.19 6.06
CA GLU A 49 3.90 -13.18 5.61
C GLU A 49 3.68 -13.57 4.14
N LYS A 50 2.44 -13.85 3.75
CA LYS A 50 2.08 -14.09 2.34
C LYS A 50 2.51 -12.93 1.45
N ARG A 51 2.27 -11.68 1.88
CA ARG A 51 2.68 -10.51 1.12
C ARG A 51 4.19 -10.40 1.01
N ARG A 52 4.94 -10.66 2.08
CA ARG A 52 6.41 -10.68 2.07
C ARG A 52 6.98 -11.66 1.05
N ALA A 53 6.37 -12.85 0.94
CA ALA A 53 6.79 -13.88 -0.01
C ALA A 53 6.54 -13.49 -1.48
N HIS A 54 5.69 -12.48 -1.74
CA HIS A 54 5.31 -12.05 -3.08
C HIS A 54 5.72 -10.60 -3.39
N VAL A 55 6.61 -10.00 -2.59
CA VAL A 55 7.16 -8.68 -2.92
C VAL A 55 8.01 -8.82 -4.18
N PRO A 56 7.66 -8.14 -5.28
CA PRO A 56 8.44 -8.22 -6.50
C PRO A 56 9.75 -7.47 -6.35
N GLU A 57 10.75 -7.88 -7.09
CA GLU A 57 11.94 -7.08 -7.32
C GLU A 57 11.66 -6.09 -8.47
N PRO A 58 11.60 -4.76 -8.20
CA PRO A 58 11.23 -3.81 -9.22
C PRO A 58 12.33 -3.64 -10.28
N HIS A 59 11.95 -3.83 -11.53
CA HIS A 59 12.79 -3.51 -12.68
C HIS A 59 12.49 -2.11 -13.20
N TYR A 60 13.53 -1.35 -13.58
CA TYR A 60 13.42 0.02 -14.07
C TYR A 60 13.99 0.12 -15.47
N PRO A 61 13.19 0.51 -16.51
CA PRO A 61 13.71 0.70 -17.85
C PRO A 61 14.76 1.81 -17.87
N PRO A 62 15.99 1.53 -18.35
CA PRO A 62 17.08 2.52 -18.38
C PRO A 62 16.81 3.68 -19.34
N SER A 63 15.87 3.52 -20.27
CA SER A 63 15.43 4.58 -21.17
C SER A 63 14.61 5.69 -20.53
N LEU A 64 14.17 5.50 -19.28
CA LEU A 64 13.36 6.50 -18.56
C LEU A 64 14.26 7.38 -17.70
N PRO A 65 14.22 8.72 -17.88
CA PRO A 65 15.08 9.65 -17.14
C PRO A 65 14.99 9.55 -15.62
N ILE A 66 13.85 9.10 -15.08
CA ILE A 66 13.68 8.92 -13.63
C ILE A 66 14.52 7.75 -13.09
N ALA A 67 14.91 6.79 -13.94
CA ALA A 67 15.70 5.63 -13.52
C ALA A 67 17.10 6.06 -13.02
N ASP A 68 17.70 7.06 -13.63
CA ASP A 68 19.01 7.61 -13.25
C ASP A 68 19.01 8.23 -11.84
N ARG A 69 17.85 8.71 -11.40
CA ARG A 69 17.67 9.33 -10.07
C ARG A 69 17.11 8.38 -9.03
N ARG A 70 17.03 7.07 -9.34
CA ARG A 70 16.40 6.06 -8.47
C ARG A 70 16.98 6.07 -7.06
N ALA A 71 18.29 6.03 -6.90
CA ALA A 71 18.94 5.98 -5.60
C ALA A 71 18.60 7.18 -4.73
N GLU A 72 18.63 8.38 -5.29
CA GLU A 72 18.28 9.63 -4.63
C GLU A 72 16.80 9.65 -4.20
N ILE A 73 15.91 9.22 -5.09
CA ILE A 73 14.46 9.16 -4.82
C ILE A 73 14.16 8.16 -3.71
N LEU A 74 14.77 6.99 -3.73
CA LEU A 74 14.61 5.97 -2.68
C LEU A 74 15.06 6.50 -1.32
N GLN A 75 16.21 7.18 -1.27
CA GLN A 75 16.69 7.80 -0.04
C GLN A 75 15.73 8.87 0.46
N ALA A 76 15.28 9.76 -0.44
CA ALA A 76 14.31 10.79 -0.09
C ALA A 76 13.01 10.21 0.48
N ILE A 77 12.47 9.13 -0.12
CA ILE A 77 11.25 8.46 0.36
C ILE A 77 11.45 7.84 1.75
N ARG A 78 12.62 7.30 2.04
CA ARG A 78 12.93 6.68 3.34
C ARG A 78 13.08 7.70 4.46
N ASP A 79 13.68 8.84 4.14
CA ASP A 79 14.09 9.84 5.15
C ASP A 79 12.99 10.87 5.42
N ASN A 80 12.04 11.05 4.50
CA ASN A 80 11.08 12.14 4.60
C ASN A 80 9.63 11.65 4.52
N PRO A 81 8.73 12.21 5.35
CA PRO A 81 7.30 11.89 5.31
C PRO A 81 6.60 12.46 4.07
N VAL A 82 7.18 13.50 3.43
CA VAL A 82 6.68 14.15 2.22
C VAL A 82 7.84 14.40 1.28
N VAL A 83 7.69 13.96 0.03
CA VAL A 83 8.68 14.16 -1.04
C VAL A 83 7.98 14.76 -2.25
N ILE A 84 8.55 15.82 -2.82
CA ILE A 84 8.09 16.46 -4.06
C ILE A 84 9.10 16.13 -5.16
N ILE A 85 8.63 15.48 -6.22
CA ILE A 85 9.46 15.07 -7.35
C ILE A 85 8.97 15.80 -8.61
N ALA A 86 9.76 16.79 -9.05
CA ALA A 86 9.53 17.51 -10.29
C ALA A 86 10.30 16.84 -11.46
N GLY A 87 9.76 16.96 -12.65
CA GLY A 87 10.38 16.44 -13.87
C GLY A 87 9.44 16.52 -15.06
N GLU A 88 9.95 16.38 -16.26
CA GLU A 88 9.22 16.50 -17.50
C GLU A 88 8.12 15.44 -17.68
N THR A 89 7.12 15.75 -18.51
CA THR A 89 6.11 14.78 -18.93
C THR A 89 6.80 13.67 -19.73
N GLY A 90 6.41 12.41 -19.46
CA GLY A 90 7.05 11.26 -20.12
C GLY A 90 8.31 10.72 -19.41
N SER A 91 8.85 11.40 -18.39
CA SER A 91 10.03 10.90 -17.64
C SER A 91 9.81 9.61 -16.84
N GLY A 92 8.60 9.04 -16.83
CA GLY A 92 8.27 7.80 -16.13
C GLY A 92 7.74 7.97 -14.70
N LYS A 93 7.59 9.20 -14.17
CA LYS A 93 7.16 9.42 -12.76
C LYS A 93 5.96 8.59 -12.35
N THR A 94 4.92 8.61 -13.12
CA THR A 94 3.62 8.02 -12.74
C THR A 94 3.66 6.49 -12.61
N THR A 95 4.50 5.82 -13.39
CA THR A 95 4.66 4.36 -13.37
C THR A 95 5.79 3.90 -12.47
N GLN A 96 6.89 4.68 -12.40
CA GLN A 96 8.08 4.25 -11.67
C GLN A 96 8.04 4.62 -10.18
N LEU A 97 7.48 5.79 -9.80
CA LEU A 97 7.41 6.17 -8.38
C LEU A 97 6.66 5.17 -7.49
N PRO A 98 5.53 4.58 -7.91
CA PRO A 98 4.89 3.54 -7.11
C PRO A 98 5.77 2.31 -6.88
N LYS A 99 6.61 1.95 -7.86
CA LYS A 99 7.58 0.86 -7.74
C LYS A 99 8.70 1.23 -6.78
N MET A 100 9.21 2.47 -6.86
CA MET A 100 10.20 3.00 -5.92
C MET A 100 9.65 3.07 -4.49
N CYS A 101 8.40 3.45 -4.29
CA CYS A 101 7.75 3.37 -2.99
C CYS A 101 7.71 1.93 -2.45
N LEU A 102 7.40 0.95 -3.31
CA LEU A 102 7.39 -0.46 -2.91
C LEU A 102 8.80 -0.94 -2.53
N GLU A 103 9.81 -0.60 -3.32
CA GLU A 103 11.22 -0.89 -3.05
C GLU A 103 11.72 -0.22 -1.76
N ALA A 104 11.24 0.98 -1.46
CA ALA A 104 11.55 1.68 -0.21
C ALA A 104 10.88 1.03 1.02
N GLY A 105 10.07 -0.05 0.83
CA GLY A 105 9.37 -0.77 1.90
C GLY A 105 7.94 -0.30 2.14
N CYS A 106 7.48 0.73 1.41
CA CYS A 106 6.07 1.12 1.45
C CYS A 106 5.17 -0.01 0.91
N GLY A 107 3.90 0.00 1.27
CA GLY A 107 2.94 -0.96 0.71
C GLY A 107 2.98 -2.37 1.32
N LEU A 108 4.02 -2.76 2.07
CA LEU A 108 4.11 -4.10 2.66
C LEU A 108 3.03 -4.32 3.74
N ARG A 109 2.94 -3.44 4.71
CA ARG A 109 1.93 -3.49 5.79
C ARG A 109 0.64 -2.72 5.47
N GLY A 110 0.57 -2.08 4.31
CA GLY A 110 -0.55 -1.27 3.84
C GLY A 110 -0.71 -1.38 2.33
N LYS A 111 -1.22 -0.33 1.71
CA LYS A 111 -1.31 -0.20 0.26
C LYS A 111 -0.74 1.15 -0.17
N ILE A 112 0.02 1.15 -1.26
CA ILE A 112 0.43 2.38 -1.94
C ILE A 112 -0.76 2.85 -2.78
N ALA A 113 -1.21 4.09 -2.58
CA ALA A 113 -2.29 4.68 -3.36
C ALA A 113 -1.71 5.60 -4.45
N VAL A 114 -2.06 5.33 -5.70
CA VAL A 114 -1.71 6.16 -6.87
C VAL A 114 -2.97 6.88 -7.33
N THR A 115 -3.02 8.19 -7.14
CA THR A 115 -4.21 8.97 -7.49
C THR A 115 -4.12 9.53 -8.91
N GLN A 116 -5.22 9.45 -9.67
CA GLN A 116 -5.32 9.96 -11.03
C GLN A 116 -6.63 10.72 -11.24
N PRO A 117 -6.63 11.81 -12.03
CA PRO A 117 -7.84 12.60 -12.24
C PRO A 117 -8.89 11.86 -13.07
N ARG A 118 -8.47 10.99 -13.97
CA ARG A 118 -9.35 10.28 -14.93
C ARG A 118 -9.39 8.79 -14.63
N ARG A 119 -10.57 8.18 -14.72
CA ARG A 119 -10.77 6.73 -14.50
C ARG A 119 -9.94 5.88 -15.45
N VAL A 120 -9.90 6.27 -16.73
CA VAL A 120 -9.12 5.56 -17.76
C VAL A 120 -7.63 5.59 -17.41
N ALA A 121 -7.10 6.75 -16.99
CA ALA A 121 -5.70 6.87 -16.58
C ALA A 121 -5.38 5.97 -15.36
N ALA A 122 -6.26 5.94 -14.34
CA ALA A 122 -6.06 5.08 -13.19
C ALA A 122 -5.99 3.58 -13.59
N LEU A 123 -6.89 3.16 -14.50
CA LEU A 123 -6.92 1.79 -15.00
C LEU A 123 -5.66 1.44 -15.82
N SER A 124 -5.28 2.31 -16.77
CA SER A 124 -4.11 2.11 -17.63
C SER A 124 -2.81 2.05 -16.81
N ILE A 125 -2.65 2.95 -15.82
CA ILE A 125 -1.48 2.97 -14.96
C ILE A 125 -1.39 1.71 -14.10
N ALA A 126 -2.53 1.25 -13.52
CA ALA A 126 -2.54 0.02 -12.73
C ALA A 126 -2.13 -1.20 -13.55
N ARG A 127 -2.65 -1.33 -14.77
CA ARG A 127 -2.28 -2.40 -15.70
C ARG A 127 -0.79 -2.32 -16.09
N ARG A 128 -0.32 -1.13 -16.45
CA ARG A 128 1.08 -0.91 -16.82
C ARG A 128 2.04 -1.26 -15.69
N ILE A 129 1.73 -0.87 -14.44
CA ILE A 129 2.54 -1.24 -13.28
C ILE A 129 2.51 -2.76 -13.06
N ALA A 130 1.37 -3.43 -13.24
CA ALA A 130 1.25 -4.87 -13.12
C ALA A 130 2.10 -5.59 -14.16
N GLU A 131 2.07 -5.16 -15.42
CA GLU A 131 2.90 -5.67 -16.51
C GLU A 131 4.39 -5.49 -16.20
N GLU A 132 4.83 -4.30 -15.79
CA GLU A 132 6.23 -3.99 -15.50
C GLU A 132 6.78 -4.72 -14.25
N LEU A 133 5.93 -5.10 -13.32
CA LEU A 133 6.30 -5.87 -12.12
C LEU A 133 6.07 -7.38 -12.30
N GLU A 134 5.53 -7.81 -13.44
CA GLU A 134 5.13 -9.21 -13.70
C GLU A 134 4.18 -9.76 -12.63
N LEU A 135 3.27 -8.89 -12.13
CA LEU A 135 2.32 -9.20 -11.08
C LEU A 135 0.89 -9.28 -11.60
N GLU A 136 0.08 -10.11 -10.94
CA GLU A 136 -1.32 -10.31 -11.28
C GLU A 136 -2.15 -9.04 -10.98
N TYR A 137 -2.75 -8.48 -12.04
CA TYR A 137 -3.71 -7.39 -11.94
C TYR A 137 -5.02 -7.87 -11.28
N GLY A 138 -5.53 -7.08 -10.33
CA GLY A 138 -6.70 -7.44 -9.52
C GLY A 138 -6.31 -8.13 -8.20
N ARG A 139 -5.13 -8.72 -8.12
CA ARG A 139 -4.59 -9.35 -6.92
C ARG A 139 -3.52 -8.48 -6.26
N HIS A 140 -2.35 -8.37 -6.85
CA HIS A 140 -1.20 -7.65 -6.29
C HIS A 140 -1.19 -6.16 -6.66
N ILE A 141 -1.61 -5.85 -7.88
CA ILE A 141 -1.81 -4.49 -8.36
C ILE A 141 -3.29 -4.33 -8.69
N GLY A 142 -3.91 -3.28 -8.18
CA GLY A 142 -5.34 -3.10 -8.38
C GLY A 142 -5.75 -1.67 -8.74
N CYS A 143 -7.03 -1.53 -9.10
CA CYS A 143 -7.64 -0.24 -9.40
C CYS A 143 -8.99 -0.13 -8.71
N LYS A 144 -9.25 1.01 -8.09
CA LYS A 144 -10.56 1.35 -7.53
C LYS A 144 -11.09 2.62 -8.19
N ILE A 145 -12.14 2.45 -8.96
CA ILE A 145 -12.87 3.54 -9.62
C ILE A 145 -14.36 3.44 -9.25
N ARG A 146 -15.16 4.45 -9.64
CA ARG A 146 -16.60 4.46 -9.34
C ARG A 146 -17.27 3.16 -9.81
N PHE A 147 -17.95 2.49 -8.88
CA PHE A 147 -18.66 1.23 -9.08
C PHE A 147 -17.79 -0.01 -9.39
N ARG A 148 -16.46 0.11 -9.33
CA ARG A 148 -15.58 -1.03 -9.58
C ARG A 148 -14.38 -1.00 -8.66
N ASP A 149 -14.24 -2.05 -7.82
CA ASP A 149 -13.09 -2.28 -6.97
C ASP A 149 -12.42 -3.60 -7.40
N GLN A 150 -11.25 -3.49 -7.98
CA GLN A 150 -10.42 -4.62 -8.41
C GLN A 150 -9.16 -4.64 -7.55
N THR A 151 -9.34 -4.77 -6.24
CA THR A 151 -8.27 -4.93 -5.28
C THR A 151 -8.53 -6.15 -4.40
N SER A 152 -7.47 -6.72 -3.87
CA SER A 152 -7.50 -7.83 -2.91
C SER A 152 -6.84 -7.43 -1.58
N PRO A 153 -6.89 -8.26 -0.55
CA PRO A 153 -6.06 -8.10 0.64
C PRO A 153 -4.55 -8.11 0.33
N GLU A 154 -4.14 -8.81 -0.72
CA GLU A 154 -2.74 -8.94 -1.15
C GLU A 154 -2.26 -7.76 -2.00
N THR A 155 -3.13 -6.82 -2.39
CA THR A 155 -2.77 -5.68 -3.23
C THR A 155 -1.73 -4.77 -2.56
N PHE A 156 -0.59 -4.55 -3.23
CA PHE A 156 0.47 -3.61 -2.84
C PHE A 156 0.21 -2.19 -3.32
N ILE A 157 -0.11 -2.05 -4.62
CA ILE A 157 -0.32 -0.77 -5.28
C ILE A 157 -1.76 -0.70 -5.79
N LYS A 158 -2.45 0.38 -5.43
CA LYS A 158 -3.84 0.63 -5.83
C LYS A 158 -3.96 1.98 -6.54
N ALA A 159 -4.32 1.97 -7.83
CA ALA A 159 -4.69 3.19 -8.52
C ALA A 159 -6.15 3.58 -8.21
N VAL A 160 -6.38 4.87 -8.00
CA VAL A 160 -7.70 5.44 -7.70
C VAL A 160 -7.95 6.71 -8.49
N SER A 161 -9.18 6.95 -8.95
CA SER A 161 -9.54 8.24 -9.53
C SER A 161 -9.98 9.23 -8.46
N TYR A 162 -9.63 10.51 -8.61
CA TYR A 162 -9.99 11.59 -7.65
C TYR A 162 -11.50 11.72 -7.37
N THR A 163 -12.34 11.36 -8.31
CA THR A 163 -13.80 11.44 -8.17
C THR A 163 -14.35 10.57 -7.03
N HIS A 164 -13.47 9.86 -6.30
CA HIS A 164 -13.82 8.96 -5.19
C HIS A 164 -13.12 9.27 -3.86
N LEU A 165 -12.19 10.22 -3.85
CA LEU A 165 -11.60 10.73 -2.62
C LEU A 165 -12.50 11.83 -2.05
N THR A 166 -13.73 11.49 -1.65
CA THR A 166 -14.47 12.34 -0.75
C THR A 166 -13.77 12.27 0.60
N LEU A 167 -12.99 13.30 0.91
CA LEU A 167 -12.59 13.56 2.28
C LEU A 167 -13.87 13.72 3.10
N PRO A 168 -14.00 13.07 4.27
CA PRO A 168 -15.12 13.36 5.15
C PRO A 168 -15.03 14.85 5.52
N THR A 169 -15.92 15.66 4.97
CA THR A 169 -16.16 17.00 5.44
C THR A 169 -16.64 16.88 6.88
N ARG A 170 -15.85 17.38 7.82
CA ARG A 170 -16.32 17.63 9.17
C ARG A 170 -17.39 18.72 9.06
N SER A 171 -18.65 18.36 9.19
CA SER A 171 -19.71 19.26 9.65
C SER A 171 -19.62 19.42 11.15
#